data_6975aa0385fa334f212ffc616d7c7cd1
#
_entry.id   6975aa0385fa334f212ffc616d7c7cd1
#
_cell.length_a   1.000
_cell.length_b   1.000
_cell.length_c   1.000
_cell.angle_alpha   90.00
_cell.angle_beta   90.00
_cell.angle_gamma   90.00
#
_symmetry.space_group_name_H-M   'P 1'
#
loop_
_entity.id
_entity.type
_entity.pdbx_description
1 polymer ?
#
loop_
_entity_poly.entity_id
_entity_poly.type
_entity_poly.pdbx_seq_one_letter_code
_entity_poly.pdbx_strand_id
1 'polypeptide(L)'
;MQLIQRAYAGEADKQAMAALVRAYPAGNFHIADLPYRLSSWALDDPQNVGLWVDSNGRLRAWAVMQTPWWTIDFAFHPDAGPDIHRQILSWADQRAHQLSSSPGAPSAWFVNVFPGQKERIQALEAAGFASQADVGEDAWSKVWMGLSREPVKVYSPPAGFVVRPLAGAGEVEAYVELHRAVFESKNMTVEWRLRTLTHPDYVPELDMVVAAPDGRLAAFCIGWLNRRPASRPSGQIEPLGCYKDFRKYALGRVALTACLAQMQACGARTIHVETDNYRNTAFALYRSVGFHVVRNVRVFRKDYETSL
;
A
#
# COMPACT_ATOMS: atom_id res chain seq x y z
N MET A 1 29.91 2.23 -7.62
CA MET A 1 29.21 2.47 -8.92
C MET A 1 28.55 3.83 -8.82
N GLN A 2 28.81 4.72 -9.75
CA GLN A 2 28.13 6.02 -9.80
C GLN A 2 26.76 5.83 -10.46
N LEU A 3 25.70 6.26 -9.78
CA LEU A 3 24.34 6.25 -10.31
C LEU A 3 23.98 7.63 -10.85
N ILE A 4 23.20 7.64 -11.91
CA ILE A 4 22.70 8.84 -12.56
C ILE A 4 21.20 8.92 -12.28
N GLN A 5 20.76 10.05 -11.74
CA GLN A 5 19.34 10.34 -11.60
C GLN A 5 18.75 10.74 -12.95
N ARG A 6 17.59 10.19 -13.31
CA ARG A 6 16.86 10.56 -14.52
C ARG A 6 15.39 10.81 -14.25
N ALA A 7 14.76 11.52 -15.16
CA ALA A 7 13.32 11.76 -15.13
C ALA A 7 12.53 10.46 -15.36
N TYR A 8 11.36 10.41 -14.74
CA TYR A 8 10.34 9.39 -14.97
C TYR A 8 9.63 9.63 -16.31
N ALA A 9 9.42 8.56 -17.08
CA ALA A 9 8.88 8.62 -18.44
C ALA A 9 7.63 7.74 -18.65
N GLY A 10 6.96 7.32 -17.58
CA GLY A 10 5.66 6.65 -17.69
C GLY A 10 5.72 5.13 -17.55
N GLU A 11 4.94 4.40 -18.36
CA GLU A 11 4.59 3.01 -18.12
C GLU A 11 5.79 2.06 -18.10
N ALA A 12 6.77 2.24 -19.00
CA ALA A 12 7.97 1.41 -19.02
C ALA A 12 8.75 1.51 -17.71
N ASP A 13 8.77 2.69 -17.10
CA ASP A 13 9.43 2.90 -15.81
C ASP A 13 8.66 2.25 -14.67
N LYS A 14 7.33 2.33 -14.65
CA LYS A 14 6.51 1.60 -13.67
C LYS A 14 6.79 0.10 -13.71
N GLN A 15 6.88 -0.47 -14.91
CA GLN A 15 7.22 -1.88 -15.08
C GLN A 15 8.62 -2.20 -14.56
N ALA A 16 9.60 -1.34 -14.83
CA ALA A 16 10.96 -1.51 -14.32
C ALA A 16 11.03 -1.39 -12.79
N MET A 17 10.29 -0.43 -12.20
CA MET A 17 10.16 -0.26 -10.74
C MET A 17 9.58 -1.52 -10.09
N ALA A 18 8.49 -2.04 -10.63
CA ALA A 18 7.86 -3.27 -10.15
C ALA A 18 8.79 -4.50 -10.32
N ALA A 19 9.49 -4.58 -11.44
CA ALA A 19 10.46 -5.66 -11.70
C ALA A 19 11.60 -5.66 -10.69
N LEU A 20 12.13 -4.49 -10.32
CA LEU A 20 13.18 -4.33 -9.32
C LEU A 20 12.73 -4.88 -7.95
N VAL A 21 11.53 -4.50 -7.50
CA VAL A 21 10.97 -4.98 -6.22
C VAL A 21 10.76 -6.49 -6.23
N ARG A 22 10.27 -7.05 -7.33
CA ARG A 22 10.05 -8.50 -7.48
C ARG A 22 11.35 -9.29 -7.49
N ALA A 23 12.41 -8.72 -8.08
CA ALA A 23 13.72 -9.36 -8.12
C ALA A 23 14.39 -9.33 -6.74
N TYR A 24 14.19 -8.26 -5.99
CA TYR A 24 14.84 -8.01 -4.68
C TYR A 24 13.79 -7.66 -3.60
N PRO A 25 12.94 -8.61 -3.22
CA PRO A 25 11.85 -8.36 -2.28
C PRO A 25 12.33 -8.11 -0.83
N ALA A 26 13.55 -8.55 -0.49
CA ALA A 26 14.09 -8.36 0.84
C ALA A 26 14.22 -6.86 1.17
N GLY A 27 13.58 -6.45 2.24
CA GLY A 27 13.61 -5.05 2.67
C GLY A 27 12.59 -4.13 2.01
N ASN A 28 11.82 -4.59 1.04
CA ASN A 28 10.71 -3.81 0.48
C ASN A 28 9.42 -4.07 1.25
N PHE A 29 8.70 -2.99 1.52
CA PHE A 29 7.46 -3.03 2.27
C PHE A 29 6.28 -3.40 1.36
N HIS A 30 6.17 -2.71 0.23
CA HIS A 30 5.15 -2.92 -0.76
C HIS A 30 5.66 -3.84 -1.88
N ILE A 31 5.13 -5.05 -1.96
CA ILE A 31 5.50 -6.04 -2.98
C ILE A 31 4.27 -6.47 -3.76
N ALA A 32 3.27 -7.03 -3.08
CA ALA A 32 2.07 -7.54 -3.71
C ALA A 32 1.09 -6.41 -4.06
N ASP A 33 0.94 -5.43 -3.19
CA ASP A 33 0.08 -4.24 -3.37
C ASP A 33 0.72 -3.11 -4.18
N LEU A 34 1.97 -3.29 -4.64
CA LEU A 34 2.66 -2.28 -5.45
C LEU A 34 1.86 -1.82 -6.68
N PRO A 35 1.11 -2.69 -7.39
CA PRO A 35 0.23 -2.28 -8.47
C PRO A 35 -0.81 -1.22 -8.06
N TYR A 36 -1.40 -1.37 -6.88
CA TYR A 36 -2.35 -0.40 -6.33
C TYR A 36 -1.69 0.95 -6.05
N ARG A 37 -0.50 0.94 -5.46
CA ARG A 37 0.27 2.14 -5.14
C ARG A 37 0.78 2.87 -6.39
N LEU A 38 1.29 2.14 -7.37
CA LEU A 38 1.76 2.72 -8.64
C LEU A 38 0.63 3.14 -9.59
N SER A 39 -0.62 2.78 -9.30
CA SER A 39 -1.81 3.27 -10.00
C SER A 39 -2.30 4.61 -9.46
N SER A 40 -1.80 5.08 -8.32
CA SER A 40 -2.23 6.32 -7.67
C SER A 40 -1.91 7.57 -8.51
N TRP A 41 -2.61 8.66 -8.23
CA TRP A 41 -2.37 9.95 -8.86
C TRP A 41 -1.04 10.62 -8.43
N ALA A 42 -0.32 10.03 -7.48
CA ALA A 42 1.03 10.49 -7.13
C ALA A 42 1.98 10.51 -8.34
N LEU A 43 1.79 9.57 -9.29
CA LEU A 43 2.64 9.45 -10.48
C LEU A 43 2.17 10.35 -11.65
N ASP A 44 1.07 11.10 -11.49
CA ASP A 44 0.59 12.05 -12.50
C ASP A 44 1.52 13.27 -12.60
N ASP A 45 2.21 13.60 -11.52
CA ASP A 45 3.35 14.52 -11.55
C ASP A 45 4.66 13.73 -11.61
N PRO A 46 5.38 13.75 -12.75
CA PRO A 46 6.65 13.04 -12.90
C PRO A 46 7.73 13.44 -11.89
N GLN A 47 7.63 14.63 -11.31
CA GLN A 47 8.57 15.11 -10.28
C GLN A 47 8.42 14.37 -8.95
N ASN A 48 7.30 13.69 -8.73
CA ASN A 48 7.09 12.83 -7.57
C ASN A 48 7.83 11.49 -7.67
N VAL A 49 8.52 11.22 -8.78
CA VAL A 49 9.23 9.96 -9.03
C VAL A 49 10.71 10.21 -9.27
N GLY A 50 11.54 9.69 -8.40
CA GLY A 50 13.00 9.66 -8.56
C GLY A 50 13.48 8.30 -9.08
N LEU A 51 14.29 8.29 -10.13
CA LEU A 51 14.86 7.09 -10.71
C LEU A 51 16.38 7.20 -10.77
N TRP A 52 17.10 6.17 -10.33
CA TRP A 52 18.56 6.09 -10.40
C TRP A 52 18.98 4.90 -11.25
N VAL A 53 19.77 5.19 -12.28
CA VAL A 53 20.25 4.18 -13.24
C VAL A 53 21.76 4.08 -13.21
N ASP A 54 22.29 2.92 -13.60
CA ASP A 54 23.72 2.72 -13.83
C ASP A 54 24.16 3.26 -15.20
N SER A 55 25.46 3.18 -15.50
CA SER A 55 26.04 3.61 -16.77
C SER A 55 25.47 2.89 -18.00
N ASN A 56 24.80 1.75 -17.80
CA ASN A 56 24.14 1.00 -18.87
C ASN A 56 22.64 1.32 -18.99
N GLY A 57 22.15 2.33 -18.25
CA GLY A 57 20.74 2.73 -18.21
C GLY A 57 19.83 1.77 -17.43
N ARG A 58 20.36 0.79 -16.70
CA ARG A 58 19.56 -0.14 -15.91
C ARG A 58 19.12 0.50 -14.60
N LEU A 59 17.84 0.38 -14.26
CA LEU A 59 17.29 0.89 -13.01
C LEU A 59 17.92 0.18 -11.80
N ARG A 60 18.50 0.96 -10.89
CA ARG A 60 19.13 0.49 -9.64
C ARG A 60 18.40 0.94 -8.40
N ALA A 61 17.67 2.05 -8.49
CA ALA A 61 16.81 2.50 -7.40
C ALA A 61 15.68 3.37 -7.93
N TRP A 62 14.62 3.45 -7.15
CA TRP A 62 13.54 4.38 -7.37
C TRP A 62 12.97 4.87 -6.04
N ALA A 63 12.35 6.04 -6.07
CA ALA A 63 11.52 6.55 -4.99
C ALA A 63 10.28 7.24 -5.54
N VAL A 64 9.19 7.23 -4.77
CA VAL A 64 7.93 7.91 -5.09
C VAL A 64 7.46 8.68 -3.86
N MET A 65 7.17 9.97 -4.05
CA MET A 65 6.42 10.76 -3.08
C MET A 65 4.94 10.40 -3.24
N GLN A 66 4.47 9.48 -2.42
CA GLN A 66 3.08 9.00 -2.46
C GLN A 66 2.14 10.03 -1.81
N THR A 67 1.80 11.04 -2.56
CA THR A 67 0.93 12.15 -2.12
C THR A 67 -0.42 11.72 -1.54
N PRO A 68 -1.09 10.62 -1.99
CA PRO A 68 -2.33 10.16 -1.36
C PRO A 68 -2.18 9.70 0.10
N TRP A 69 -1.00 9.26 0.50
CA TRP A 69 -0.73 8.74 1.85
C TRP A 69 0.34 9.51 2.61
N TRP A 70 0.94 10.52 1.95
CA TRP A 70 2.07 11.29 2.49
C TRP A 70 3.27 10.40 2.87
N THR A 71 3.45 9.29 2.14
CA THR A 71 4.55 8.37 2.36
C THR A 71 5.60 8.47 1.27
N ILE A 72 6.83 8.13 1.62
CA ILE A 72 7.93 7.99 0.67
C ILE A 72 8.17 6.49 0.49
N ASP A 73 7.77 5.99 -0.68
CA ASP A 73 8.05 4.61 -1.06
C ASP A 73 9.35 4.55 -1.85
N PHE A 74 10.24 3.63 -1.53
CA PHE A 74 11.44 3.44 -2.32
C PHE A 74 11.98 2.02 -2.25
N ALA A 75 12.64 1.63 -3.33
CA ALA A 75 13.34 0.36 -3.45
C ALA A 75 14.65 0.54 -4.21
N PHE A 76 15.61 -0.34 -3.95
CA PHE A 76 16.89 -0.32 -4.63
C PHE A 76 17.49 -1.73 -4.76
N HIS A 77 18.32 -1.88 -5.77
CA HIS A 77 19.14 -3.06 -6.00
C HIS A 77 20.19 -3.19 -4.88
N PRO A 78 20.50 -4.38 -4.36
CA PRO A 78 21.52 -4.56 -3.33
C PRO A 78 22.88 -3.91 -3.68
N ASP A 79 23.25 -3.91 -4.96
CA ASP A 79 24.51 -3.32 -5.44
C ASP A 79 24.39 -1.83 -5.82
N ALA A 80 23.32 -1.14 -5.40
CA ALA A 80 23.16 0.30 -5.69
C ALA A 80 24.23 1.20 -5.04
N GLY A 81 24.99 0.62 -4.10
CA GLY A 81 26.09 1.31 -3.40
C GLY A 81 25.65 1.91 -2.07
N PRO A 82 26.62 2.22 -1.20
CA PRO A 82 26.35 2.64 0.18
C PRO A 82 25.63 3.99 0.28
N ASP A 83 25.80 4.85 -0.72
CA ASP A 83 25.20 6.19 -0.72
C ASP A 83 23.74 6.25 -1.17
N ILE A 84 23.15 5.13 -1.55
CA ILE A 84 21.81 5.15 -2.18
C ILE A 84 20.73 5.70 -1.25
N HIS A 85 20.76 5.37 0.03
CA HIS A 85 19.81 5.92 0.99
C HIS A 85 19.91 7.45 1.06
N ARG A 86 21.14 7.99 1.13
CA ARG A 86 21.38 9.42 1.18
C ARG A 86 20.87 10.12 -0.08
N GLN A 87 21.13 9.54 -1.26
CA GLN A 87 20.65 10.11 -2.53
C GLN A 87 19.13 10.16 -2.61
N ILE A 88 18.46 9.05 -2.24
CA ILE A 88 17.00 8.96 -2.22
C ILE A 88 16.41 9.98 -1.23
N LEU A 89 16.92 10.00 0.01
CA LEU A 89 16.36 10.87 1.06
C LEU A 89 16.65 12.35 0.80
N SER A 90 17.80 12.70 0.21
CA SER A 90 18.08 14.08 -0.23
C SER A 90 17.14 14.54 -1.34
N TRP A 91 16.87 13.68 -2.33
CA TRP A 91 15.89 13.97 -3.38
C TRP A 91 14.47 14.12 -2.80
N ALA A 92 14.06 13.22 -1.92
CA ALA A 92 12.75 13.25 -1.29
C ALA A 92 12.55 14.50 -0.43
N ASP A 93 13.60 14.93 0.27
CA ASP A 93 13.61 16.15 1.08
C ASP A 93 13.40 17.40 0.23
N GLN A 94 14.13 17.53 -0.87
CA GLN A 94 13.95 18.63 -1.82
C GLN A 94 12.53 18.65 -2.39
N ARG A 95 12.01 17.47 -2.75
CA ARG A 95 10.66 17.37 -3.30
C ARG A 95 9.59 17.68 -2.24
N ALA A 96 9.77 17.23 -1.00
CA ALA A 96 8.87 17.53 0.10
C ALA A 96 8.77 19.03 0.36
N HIS A 97 9.89 19.77 0.36
CA HIS A 97 9.89 21.22 0.48
C HIS A 97 9.10 21.90 -0.64
N GLN A 98 9.26 21.46 -1.89
CA GLN A 98 8.49 21.99 -3.03
C GLN A 98 6.98 21.75 -2.85
N LEU A 99 6.60 20.54 -2.42
CA LEU A 99 5.21 20.17 -2.19
C LEU A 99 4.61 20.97 -1.02
N SER A 100 5.36 21.15 0.07
CA SER A 100 4.90 21.87 1.28
C SER A 100 4.60 23.35 1.05
N SER A 101 5.10 23.93 -0.04
CA SER A 101 4.81 25.30 -0.44
C SER A 101 3.43 25.49 -1.09
N SER A 102 2.69 24.41 -1.34
CA SER A 102 1.37 24.45 -1.97
C SER A 102 0.25 24.54 -0.94
N PRO A 103 -0.83 25.28 -1.18
CA PRO A 103 -1.99 25.30 -0.27
C PRO A 103 -2.58 23.91 -0.06
N GLY A 104 -2.77 23.53 1.21
CA GLY A 104 -3.30 22.20 1.56
C GLY A 104 -2.30 21.06 1.46
N ALA A 105 -1.02 21.38 1.29
CA ALA A 105 0.05 20.39 1.30
C ALA A 105 0.21 19.71 2.67
N PRO A 106 0.72 18.46 2.70
CA PRO A 106 1.02 17.81 3.95
C PRO A 106 2.16 18.53 4.69
N SER A 107 1.98 18.72 6.00
CA SER A 107 3.03 19.25 6.86
C SER A 107 4.06 18.21 7.30
N ALA A 108 3.87 16.94 6.91
CA ALA A 108 4.76 15.86 7.29
C ALA A 108 4.79 14.76 6.23
N TRP A 109 5.93 14.06 6.14
CA TRP A 109 6.09 12.87 5.31
C TRP A 109 6.54 11.68 6.16
N PHE A 110 6.10 10.50 5.76
CA PHE A 110 6.27 9.27 6.51
C PHE A 110 7.02 8.21 5.71
N VAL A 111 7.81 7.39 6.42
CA VAL A 111 8.48 6.21 5.86
C VAL A 111 8.22 5.03 6.79
N ASN A 112 7.73 3.93 6.21
CA ASN A 112 7.53 2.68 6.92
C ASN A 112 8.77 1.79 6.81
N VAL A 113 9.23 1.24 7.95
CA VAL A 113 10.48 0.48 8.03
C VAL A 113 10.32 -0.74 8.93
N PHE A 114 10.88 -1.87 8.52
CA PHE A 114 10.99 -3.02 9.42
C PHE A 114 12.12 -2.81 10.44
N PRO A 115 11.95 -3.19 11.70
CA PRO A 115 12.96 -2.97 12.76
C PRO A 115 14.35 -3.55 12.46
N GLY A 116 14.43 -4.59 11.63
CA GLY A 116 15.69 -5.21 11.21
C GLY A 116 16.48 -4.44 10.15
N GLN A 117 15.91 -3.40 9.55
CA GLN A 117 16.54 -2.58 8.49
C GLN A 117 17.43 -1.48 9.09
N LYS A 118 18.48 -1.86 9.81
CA LYS A 118 19.31 -0.94 10.59
C LYS A 118 19.90 0.20 9.76
N GLU A 119 20.47 -0.11 8.58
CA GLU A 119 21.06 0.91 7.70
C GLU A 119 20.02 1.91 7.22
N ARG A 120 18.80 1.46 6.87
CA ARG A 120 17.70 2.34 6.47
C ARG A 120 17.26 3.22 7.63
N ILE A 121 17.15 2.69 8.85
CA ILE A 121 16.83 3.44 10.07
C ILE A 121 17.87 4.53 10.32
N GLN A 122 19.15 4.19 10.31
CA GLN A 122 20.24 5.15 10.50
C GLN A 122 20.21 6.28 9.43
N ALA A 123 19.95 5.91 8.18
CA ALA A 123 19.85 6.89 7.10
C ALA A 123 18.65 7.84 7.28
N LEU A 124 17.50 7.33 7.73
CA LEU A 124 16.32 8.15 8.04
C LEU A 124 16.60 9.10 9.20
N GLU A 125 17.18 8.63 10.29
CA GLU A 125 17.57 9.45 11.44
C GLU A 125 18.57 10.55 11.03
N ALA A 126 19.57 10.21 10.22
CA ALA A 126 20.53 11.17 9.69
C ALA A 126 19.88 12.21 8.74
N ALA A 127 18.78 11.85 8.08
CA ALA A 127 17.99 12.76 7.24
C ALA A 127 16.94 13.57 8.02
N GLY A 128 16.90 13.44 9.35
CA GLY A 128 16.01 14.21 10.23
C GLY A 128 14.62 13.60 10.41
N PHE A 129 14.41 12.33 10.04
CA PHE A 129 13.19 11.62 10.36
C PHE A 129 13.24 11.08 11.80
N ALA A 130 12.15 11.24 12.54
CA ALA A 130 11.99 10.73 13.90
C ALA A 130 11.05 9.51 13.94
N SER A 131 11.44 8.49 14.71
CA SER A 131 10.57 7.33 14.96
C SER A 131 9.32 7.77 15.72
N GLN A 132 8.16 7.27 15.30
CA GLN A 132 6.87 7.54 15.95
C GLN A 132 6.44 6.40 16.89
N ALA A 133 7.26 5.36 17.04
CA ALA A 133 6.90 4.15 17.80
C ALA A 133 6.65 4.40 19.30
N ASP A 134 7.27 5.45 19.85
CA ASP A 134 7.25 5.75 21.29
C ASP A 134 6.80 7.20 21.58
N VAL A 135 6.08 7.84 20.65
CA VAL A 135 5.67 9.24 20.77
C VAL A 135 4.24 9.34 21.34
N GLY A 136 4.14 9.48 22.67
CA GLY A 136 2.88 9.75 23.36
C GLY A 136 1.84 8.63 23.34
N GLU A 137 0.60 8.96 23.71
CA GLU A 137 -0.53 8.02 23.67
C GLU A 137 -0.91 7.60 22.24
N ASP A 138 -0.57 8.42 21.23
CA ASP A 138 -0.80 8.19 19.82
C ASP A 138 0.42 7.56 19.12
N ALA A 139 1.20 6.74 19.81
CA ALA A 139 2.34 6.05 19.24
C ALA A 139 1.96 5.36 17.92
N TRP A 140 2.48 5.89 16.82
CA TRP A 140 2.17 5.43 15.47
C TRP A 140 3.01 4.21 15.16
N SER A 141 2.55 3.06 15.63
CA SER A 141 3.15 1.80 15.27
C SER A 141 2.20 1.01 14.39
N LYS A 142 2.76 0.33 13.42
CA LYS A 142 2.05 -0.57 12.53
C LYS A 142 2.56 -1.98 12.71
N VAL A 143 1.74 -2.92 12.32
CA VAL A 143 2.09 -4.33 12.32
C VAL A 143 1.88 -4.93 10.95
N TRP A 144 2.80 -5.79 10.57
CA TRP A 144 2.68 -6.68 9.44
C TRP A 144 2.13 -8.00 9.95
N MET A 145 0.89 -8.31 9.56
CA MET A 145 0.24 -9.55 9.97
C MET A 145 0.28 -10.56 8.83
N GLY A 146 0.32 -11.82 9.17
CA GLY A 146 0.33 -12.93 8.23
C GLY A 146 -0.76 -13.94 8.55
N LEU A 147 -1.35 -14.49 7.50
CA LEU A 147 -2.26 -15.63 7.53
C LEU A 147 -1.55 -16.84 6.91
N SER A 148 -1.58 -17.95 7.59
CA SER A 148 -1.03 -19.22 7.11
C SER A 148 -1.95 -19.90 6.09
N ARG A 149 -1.49 -21.05 5.56
CA ARG A 149 -2.14 -21.80 4.50
C ARG A 149 -3.45 -22.50 4.92
N GLU A 150 -3.79 -22.48 6.19
CA GLU A 150 -5.03 -23.13 6.69
C GLU A 150 -6.25 -22.53 5.96
N PRO A 151 -7.23 -23.37 5.57
CA PRO A 151 -8.42 -22.91 4.90
C PRO A 151 -9.17 -21.89 5.76
N VAL A 152 -9.54 -20.77 5.16
CA VAL A 152 -10.28 -19.72 5.85
C VAL A 152 -11.75 -20.10 5.93
N LYS A 153 -12.34 -19.95 7.13
CA LYS A 153 -13.81 -20.05 7.28
C LYS A 153 -14.45 -18.85 6.59
N VAL A 154 -15.20 -19.11 5.52
CA VAL A 154 -15.95 -18.08 4.81
C VAL A 154 -17.25 -17.78 5.57
N TYR A 155 -17.54 -16.50 5.74
CA TYR A 155 -18.76 -16.03 6.38
C TYR A 155 -19.78 -15.59 5.33
N SER A 156 -21.01 -16.09 5.46
CA SER A 156 -22.11 -15.68 4.59
C SER A 156 -22.62 -14.27 4.97
N PRO A 157 -23.01 -13.46 3.99
CA PRO A 157 -23.65 -12.19 4.28
C PRO A 157 -25.03 -12.39 4.92
N PRO A 158 -25.54 -11.45 5.72
CA PRO A 158 -26.92 -11.45 6.19
C PRO A 158 -27.93 -11.42 5.03
N ALA A 159 -29.18 -11.78 5.33
CA ALA A 159 -30.26 -11.77 4.34
C ALA A 159 -30.35 -10.41 3.63
N GLY A 160 -30.49 -10.45 2.31
CA GLY A 160 -30.56 -9.27 1.43
C GLY A 160 -29.22 -8.67 1.02
N PHE A 161 -28.09 -9.01 1.70
CA PHE A 161 -26.76 -8.60 1.26
C PHE A 161 -26.16 -9.64 0.32
N VAL A 162 -25.38 -9.17 -0.65
CA VAL A 162 -24.70 -10.05 -1.62
C VAL A 162 -23.21 -9.76 -1.64
N VAL A 163 -22.37 -10.79 -1.43
CA VAL A 163 -20.91 -10.70 -1.61
C VAL A 163 -20.55 -11.22 -3.00
N ARG A 164 -19.79 -10.46 -3.75
CA ARG A 164 -19.37 -10.77 -5.12
C ARG A 164 -18.14 -9.96 -5.54
N PRO A 165 -17.46 -10.31 -6.63
CA PRO A 165 -16.51 -9.40 -7.27
C PRO A 165 -17.17 -8.08 -7.69
N LEU A 166 -16.37 -7.00 -7.75
CA LEU A 166 -16.77 -5.73 -8.33
C LEU A 166 -17.15 -5.93 -9.82
N ALA A 167 -18.25 -5.31 -10.27
CA ALA A 167 -18.71 -5.47 -11.64
C ALA A 167 -17.91 -4.59 -12.67
N GLY A 168 -16.63 -4.36 -12.41
CA GLY A 168 -15.73 -3.66 -13.30
C GLY A 168 -15.98 -2.14 -13.36
N ALA A 169 -15.76 -1.54 -14.52
CA ALA A 169 -15.80 -0.09 -14.69
C ALA A 169 -17.17 0.54 -14.38
N GLY A 170 -18.27 -0.19 -14.54
CA GLY A 170 -19.61 0.30 -14.25
C GLY A 170 -19.89 0.58 -12.76
N GLU A 171 -19.08 0.06 -11.85
CA GLU A 171 -19.23 0.28 -10.41
C GLU A 171 -18.12 1.16 -9.80
N VAL A 172 -17.26 1.74 -10.62
CA VAL A 172 -16.12 2.53 -10.14
C VAL A 172 -16.56 3.73 -9.31
N GLU A 173 -17.58 4.47 -9.75
CA GLU A 173 -18.08 5.63 -9.02
C GLU A 173 -18.62 5.23 -7.64
N ALA A 174 -19.46 4.19 -7.58
CA ALA A 174 -20.00 3.66 -6.33
C ALA A 174 -18.88 3.17 -5.39
N TYR A 175 -17.85 2.54 -5.94
CA TYR A 175 -16.68 2.14 -5.16
C TYR A 175 -15.92 3.36 -4.61
N VAL A 176 -15.70 4.40 -5.42
CA VAL A 176 -14.99 5.62 -5.02
C VAL A 176 -15.75 6.34 -3.90
N GLU A 177 -17.05 6.45 -4.01
CA GLU A 177 -17.91 7.01 -2.97
C GLU A 177 -17.79 6.22 -1.66
N LEU A 178 -17.91 4.89 -1.73
CA LEU A 178 -17.75 4.02 -0.57
C LEU A 178 -16.34 4.17 0.05
N HIS A 179 -15.28 4.14 -0.75
CA HIS A 179 -13.90 4.26 -0.29
C HIS A 179 -13.68 5.59 0.45
N ARG A 180 -14.15 6.69 -0.13
CA ARG A 180 -14.06 8.03 0.47
C ARG A 180 -14.79 8.12 1.81
N ALA A 181 -15.98 7.53 1.88
CA ALA A 181 -16.79 7.50 3.10
C ALA A 181 -16.16 6.61 4.20
N VAL A 182 -15.51 5.51 3.83
CA VAL A 182 -14.87 4.59 4.77
C VAL A 182 -13.61 5.20 5.40
N PHE A 183 -12.78 5.85 4.57
CA PHE A 183 -11.50 6.42 5.01
C PHE A 183 -11.57 7.92 5.34
N GLU A 184 -12.78 8.52 5.23
CA GLU A 184 -13.00 9.96 5.46
C GLU A 184 -11.99 10.83 4.68
N SER A 185 -11.71 10.42 3.43
CA SER A 185 -10.67 10.97 2.58
C SER A 185 -11.16 11.15 1.15
N LYS A 186 -10.70 12.19 0.47
CA LYS A 186 -10.96 12.44 -0.96
C LYS A 186 -9.88 11.85 -1.87
N ASN A 187 -8.92 11.12 -1.34
CA ASN A 187 -7.73 10.67 -2.08
C ASN A 187 -8.06 9.68 -3.22
N MET A 188 -9.04 8.78 -3.01
CA MET A 188 -9.47 7.89 -4.09
C MET A 188 -10.20 8.68 -5.18
N THR A 189 -9.73 8.53 -6.43
CA THR A 189 -10.35 9.12 -7.62
C THR A 189 -10.85 8.04 -8.57
N VAL A 190 -11.76 8.44 -9.46
CA VAL A 190 -12.27 7.55 -10.53
C VAL A 190 -11.12 7.09 -11.43
N GLU A 191 -10.22 8.00 -11.80
CA GLU A 191 -9.04 7.73 -12.64
C GLU A 191 -8.09 6.73 -11.97
N TRP A 192 -7.80 6.92 -10.68
CA TRP A 192 -6.98 5.96 -9.94
C TRP A 192 -7.62 4.57 -9.95
N ARG A 193 -8.93 4.51 -9.66
CA ARG A 193 -9.64 3.24 -9.64
C ARG A 193 -9.67 2.56 -11.01
N LEU A 194 -9.92 3.30 -12.09
CA LEU A 194 -9.87 2.78 -13.46
C LEU A 194 -8.46 2.25 -13.81
N ARG A 195 -7.39 2.98 -13.46
CA ARG A 195 -6.01 2.50 -13.63
C ARG A 195 -5.74 1.22 -12.85
N THR A 196 -6.32 1.09 -11.65
CA THR A 196 -6.21 -0.14 -10.85
C THR A 196 -6.85 -1.33 -11.57
N LEU A 197 -8.05 -1.14 -12.15
CA LEU A 197 -8.77 -2.21 -12.87
C LEU A 197 -8.05 -2.67 -14.15
N THR A 198 -7.30 -1.78 -14.80
CA THR A 198 -6.57 -2.08 -16.04
C THR A 198 -5.13 -2.55 -15.79
N HIS A 199 -4.67 -2.59 -14.54
CA HIS A 199 -3.31 -3.03 -14.23
C HIS A 199 -3.14 -4.52 -14.54
N PRO A 200 -2.01 -4.95 -15.17
CA PRO A 200 -1.79 -6.36 -15.57
C PRO A 200 -1.82 -7.38 -14.42
N ASP A 201 -1.50 -6.94 -13.20
CA ASP A 201 -1.52 -7.80 -12.01
C ASP A 201 -2.87 -7.76 -11.26
N TYR A 202 -3.84 -6.98 -11.75
CA TYR A 202 -5.18 -6.96 -11.18
C TYR A 202 -5.92 -8.27 -11.48
N VAL A 203 -6.58 -8.82 -10.48
CA VAL A 203 -7.37 -10.05 -10.59
C VAL A 203 -8.79 -9.74 -10.15
N PRO A 204 -9.76 -9.65 -11.08
CA PRO A 204 -11.14 -9.24 -10.79
C PRO A 204 -11.80 -10.04 -9.66
N GLU A 205 -11.52 -11.34 -9.58
CA GLU A 205 -12.08 -12.25 -8.58
C GLU A 205 -11.57 -11.96 -7.16
N LEU A 206 -10.51 -11.16 -7.02
CA LEU A 206 -9.95 -10.76 -5.73
C LEU A 206 -10.41 -9.37 -5.28
N ASP A 207 -11.23 -8.71 -6.06
CA ASP A 207 -11.78 -7.40 -5.78
C ASP A 207 -13.23 -7.53 -5.29
N MET A 208 -13.37 -7.93 -4.03
CA MET A 208 -14.65 -8.29 -3.45
C MET A 208 -15.40 -7.08 -2.90
N VAL A 209 -16.67 -7.00 -3.20
CA VAL A 209 -17.61 -6.04 -2.63
C VAL A 209 -18.79 -6.73 -1.97
N VAL A 210 -19.41 -6.05 -1.02
CA VAL A 210 -20.71 -6.46 -0.45
C VAL A 210 -21.73 -5.40 -0.84
N ALA A 211 -22.74 -5.80 -1.61
CA ALA A 211 -23.87 -4.96 -1.96
C ALA A 211 -24.99 -5.11 -0.91
N ALA A 212 -25.58 -3.99 -0.51
CA ALA A 212 -26.74 -3.92 0.39
C ALA A 212 -28.05 -4.16 -0.38
N PRO A 213 -29.17 -4.42 0.31
CA PRO A 213 -30.48 -4.65 -0.32
C PRO A 213 -30.98 -3.50 -1.18
N ASP A 214 -30.52 -2.28 -0.90
CA ASP A 214 -30.85 -1.07 -1.67
C ASP A 214 -29.92 -0.84 -2.87
N GLY A 215 -29.00 -1.77 -3.16
CA GLY A 215 -28.04 -1.72 -4.25
C GLY A 215 -26.76 -0.95 -3.97
N ARG A 216 -26.64 -0.23 -2.85
CA ARG A 216 -25.40 0.47 -2.49
C ARG A 216 -24.31 -0.52 -2.13
N LEU A 217 -23.06 -0.18 -2.43
CA LEU A 217 -21.90 -0.90 -1.94
C LEU A 217 -21.70 -0.58 -0.45
N ALA A 218 -21.56 -1.62 0.38
CA ALA A 218 -21.50 -1.51 1.85
C ALA A 218 -20.12 -1.84 2.44
N ALA A 219 -19.36 -2.72 1.77
CA ALA A 219 -18.01 -3.10 2.15
C ALA A 219 -17.21 -3.52 0.91
N PHE A 220 -15.89 -3.47 1.02
CA PHE A 220 -14.97 -3.92 -0.02
C PHE A 220 -13.72 -4.55 0.59
N CYS A 221 -13.06 -5.40 -0.18
CA CYS A 221 -11.77 -6.00 0.14
C CYS A 221 -11.04 -6.34 -1.16
N ILE A 222 -9.85 -5.80 -1.37
CA ILE A 222 -9.03 -6.14 -2.55
C ILE A 222 -7.85 -6.98 -2.12
N GLY A 223 -7.64 -8.10 -2.81
CA GLY A 223 -6.49 -8.97 -2.68
C GLY A 223 -5.51 -8.79 -3.84
N TRP A 224 -4.23 -8.72 -3.52
CA TRP A 224 -3.14 -8.65 -4.49
C TRP A 224 -2.29 -9.91 -4.40
N LEU A 225 -1.84 -10.42 -5.54
CA LEU A 225 -1.01 -11.61 -5.61
C LEU A 225 0.40 -11.29 -6.08
N ASN A 226 1.38 -11.74 -5.31
CA ASN A 226 2.75 -11.88 -5.79
C ASN A 226 2.99 -13.36 -6.15
N ARG A 227 2.99 -13.64 -7.45
CA ARG A 227 3.17 -15.00 -7.99
C ARG A 227 4.63 -15.40 -8.14
N ARG A 228 5.55 -14.58 -7.71
CA ARG A 228 7.00 -14.84 -7.77
C ARG A 228 7.61 -14.85 -6.36
N PRO A 229 8.43 -15.86 -6.01
CA PRO A 229 8.69 -17.07 -6.80
C PRO A 229 7.46 -17.96 -6.87
N ALA A 230 7.29 -18.66 -7.99
CA ALA A 230 6.14 -19.53 -8.22
C ALA A 230 6.00 -20.66 -7.18
N SER A 231 7.09 -21.05 -6.53
CA SER A 231 7.09 -22.06 -5.46
C SER A 231 6.46 -21.58 -4.15
N ARG A 232 6.34 -20.25 -3.96
CA ARG A 232 5.80 -19.63 -2.75
C ARG A 232 5.00 -18.37 -3.09
N PRO A 233 3.89 -18.48 -3.83
CA PRO A 233 3.05 -17.34 -4.10
C PRO A 233 2.51 -16.78 -2.79
N SER A 234 2.56 -15.46 -2.68
CA SER A 234 2.05 -14.74 -1.52
C SER A 234 1.01 -13.71 -1.96
N GLY A 235 0.24 -13.21 -1.01
CA GLY A 235 -0.72 -12.15 -1.28
C GLY A 235 -0.73 -11.10 -0.20
N GLN A 236 -1.42 -10.01 -0.48
CA GLN A 236 -1.64 -8.93 0.44
C GLN A 236 -3.06 -8.39 0.29
N ILE A 237 -3.70 -8.06 1.39
CA ILE A 237 -4.97 -7.33 1.41
C ILE A 237 -4.67 -5.84 1.44
N GLU A 238 -5.17 -5.11 0.43
CA GLU A 238 -5.07 -3.65 0.34
C GLU A 238 -6.02 -3.11 -0.75
N PRO A 239 -7.02 -2.27 -0.42
CA PRO A 239 -7.54 -1.95 0.91
C PRO A 239 -8.69 -2.84 1.37
N LEU A 240 -9.08 -2.72 2.65
CA LEU A 240 -10.31 -3.29 3.23
C LEU A 240 -11.11 -2.19 3.90
N GLY A 241 -12.43 -2.15 3.65
CA GLY A 241 -13.29 -1.17 4.26
C GLY A 241 -14.75 -1.60 4.42
N CYS A 242 -15.43 -1.00 5.39
CA CYS A 242 -16.88 -1.17 5.59
C CYS A 242 -17.49 0.17 5.97
N TYR A 243 -18.54 0.56 5.26
CA TYR A 243 -19.26 1.80 5.53
C TYR A 243 -19.83 1.77 6.96
N LYS A 244 -19.74 2.89 7.66
CA LYS A 244 -20.04 3.00 9.11
C LYS A 244 -21.43 2.48 9.47
N ASP A 245 -22.45 2.77 8.66
CA ASP A 245 -23.85 2.39 8.93
C ASP A 245 -24.09 0.86 8.83
N PHE A 246 -23.18 0.16 8.12
CA PHE A 246 -23.24 -1.28 7.94
C PHE A 246 -22.29 -2.09 8.84
N ARG A 247 -21.48 -1.45 9.70
CA ARG A 247 -20.51 -2.15 10.55
C ARG A 247 -21.15 -3.19 11.47
N LYS A 248 -22.40 -2.94 11.95
CA LYS A 248 -23.16 -3.87 12.79
C LYS A 248 -23.48 -5.23 12.14
N TYR A 249 -23.40 -5.31 10.83
CA TYR A 249 -23.66 -6.53 10.06
C TYR A 249 -22.39 -7.36 9.77
N ALA A 250 -21.25 -6.99 10.30
CA ALA A 250 -19.95 -7.66 10.11
C ALA A 250 -19.53 -7.83 8.64
N LEU A 251 -19.95 -6.93 7.73
CA LEU A 251 -19.73 -7.05 6.29
C LEU A 251 -18.25 -6.96 5.90
N GLY A 252 -17.42 -6.25 6.67
CA GLY A 252 -15.97 -6.28 6.48
C GLY A 252 -15.37 -7.68 6.63
N ARG A 253 -15.90 -8.49 7.56
CA ARG A 253 -15.51 -9.91 7.71
C ARG A 253 -15.98 -10.75 6.54
N VAL A 254 -17.18 -10.50 6.03
CA VAL A 254 -17.73 -11.19 4.85
C VAL A 254 -16.84 -10.92 3.64
N ALA A 255 -16.57 -9.65 3.31
CA ALA A 255 -15.72 -9.26 2.19
C ALA A 255 -14.29 -9.84 2.32
N LEU A 256 -13.70 -9.71 3.52
CA LEU A 256 -12.36 -10.23 3.82
C LEU A 256 -12.27 -11.74 3.60
N THR A 257 -13.16 -12.52 4.20
CA THR A 257 -13.07 -13.98 4.12
C THR A 257 -13.40 -14.52 2.73
N ALA A 258 -14.29 -13.86 1.99
CA ALA A 258 -14.51 -14.17 0.58
C ALA A 258 -13.25 -13.92 -0.27
N CYS A 259 -12.61 -12.77 -0.09
CA CYS A 259 -11.36 -12.43 -0.77
C CYS A 259 -10.23 -13.42 -0.42
N LEU A 260 -10.06 -13.73 0.87
CA LEU A 260 -9.05 -14.69 1.35
C LEU A 260 -9.23 -16.08 0.74
N ALA A 261 -10.45 -16.58 0.68
CA ALA A 261 -10.75 -17.87 0.06
C ALA A 261 -10.38 -17.88 -1.44
N GLN A 262 -10.69 -16.81 -2.17
CA GLN A 262 -10.31 -16.68 -3.58
C GLN A 262 -8.78 -16.58 -3.75
N MET A 263 -8.10 -15.83 -2.87
CA MET A 263 -6.62 -15.77 -2.90
C MET A 263 -6.00 -17.14 -2.67
N GLN A 264 -6.52 -17.94 -1.73
CA GLN A 264 -6.07 -19.30 -1.50
C GLN A 264 -6.37 -20.22 -2.70
N ALA A 265 -7.53 -20.08 -3.33
CA ALA A 265 -7.89 -20.79 -4.56
C ALA A 265 -6.93 -20.43 -5.73
N CYS A 266 -6.49 -19.18 -5.80
CA CYS A 266 -5.45 -18.72 -6.74
C CYS A 266 -4.03 -19.16 -6.35
N GLY A 267 -3.87 -19.95 -5.28
CA GLY A 267 -2.60 -20.56 -4.88
C GLY A 267 -1.77 -19.77 -3.88
N ALA A 268 -2.28 -18.67 -3.31
CA ALA A 268 -1.56 -17.95 -2.27
C ALA A 268 -1.30 -18.84 -1.06
N ARG A 269 -0.02 -18.96 -0.64
CA ARG A 269 0.40 -19.77 0.51
C ARG A 269 0.50 -18.99 1.79
N THR A 270 0.78 -17.71 1.68
CA THR A 270 0.80 -16.74 2.77
C THR A 270 0.09 -15.49 2.30
N ILE A 271 -0.76 -14.93 3.14
CA ILE A 271 -1.45 -13.68 2.85
C ILE A 271 -1.12 -12.71 3.97
N HIS A 272 -0.79 -11.50 3.59
CA HIS A 272 -0.36 -10.45 4.51
C HIS A 272 -1.35 -9.30 4.53
N VAL A 273 -1.31 -8.53 5.62
CA VAL A 273 -1.95 -7.23 5.73
C VAL A 273 -1.10 -6.33 6.62
N GLU A 274 -1.02 -5.07 6.25
CA GLU A 274 -0.54 -4.02 7.14
C GLU A 274 -1.73 -3.40 7.86
N THR A 275 -1.60 -3.17 9.16
CA THR A 275 -2.59 -2.42 9.93
C THR A 275 -1.92 -1.70 11.09
N ASP A 276 -2.57 -0.66 11.57
CA ASP A 276 -2.13 0.02 12.78
C ASP A 276 -2.46 -0.85 13.99
N ASN A 277 -1.53 -1.00 14.92
CA ASN A 277 -1.75 -1.79 16.14
C ASN A 277 -2.70 -1.10 17.14
N TYR A 278 -2.90 0.21 17.02
CA TYR A 278 -3.83 0.99 17.84
C TYR A 278 -5.28 1.00 17.30
N ARG A 279 -5.50 0.63 16.03
CA ARG A 279 -6.85 0.47 15.43
C ARG A 279 -7.47 -0.83 15.85
N ASN A 280 -7.91 -0.91 17.10
CA ASN A 280 -8.44 -2.12 17.73
C ASN A 280 -9.46 -2.85 16.86
N THR A 281 -10.34 -2.15 16.14
CA THR A 281 -11.39 -2.78 15.31
C THR A 281 -10.81 -3.54 14.12
N ALA A 282 -9.89 -2.94 13.35
CA ALA A 282 -9.27 -3.58 12.19
C ALA A 282 -8.36 -4.73 12.64
N PHE A 283 -7.51 -4.49 13.64
CA PHE A 283 -6.64 -5.50 14.23
C PHE A 283 -7.43 -6.71 14.76
N ALA A 284 -8.50 -6.45 15.51
CA ALA A 284 -9.39 -7.49 16.03
C ALA A 284 -10.08 -8.28 14.90
N LEU A 285 -10.50 -7.60 13.82
CA LEU A 285 -11.06 -8.25 12.65
C LEU A 285 -10.06 -9.23 12.03
N TYR A 286 -8.83 -8.79 11.74
CA TYR A 286 -7.79 -9.65 11.16
C TYR A 286 -7.47 -10.85 12.07
N ARG A 287 -7.31 -10.61 13.37
CA ARG A 287 -7.11 -11.70 14.33
C ARG A 287 -8.26 -12.71 14.35
N SER A 288 -9.50 -12.24 14.25
CA SER A 288 -10.70 -13.09 14.29
C SER A 288 -10.81 -14.06 13.11
N VAL A 289 -10.06 -13.82 12.03
CA VAL A 289 -10.02 -14.70 10.85
C VAL A 289 -8.69 -15.44 10.71
N GLY A 290 -7.82 -15.38 11.73
CA GLY A 290 -6.60 -16.20 11.82
C GLY A 290 -5.29 -15.48 11.52
N PHE A 291 -5.30 -14.17 11.25
CA PHE A 291 -4.04 -13.42 11.13
C PHE A 291 -3.32 -13.31 12.47
N HIS A 292 -2.01 -13.38 12.43
CA HIS A 292 -1.13 -13.13 13.56
C HIS A 292 -0.03 -12.13 13.19
N VAL A 293 0.51 -11.43 14.16
CA VAL A 293 1.60 -10.48 13.95
C VAL A 293 2.88 -11.24 13.57
N VAL A 294 3.43 -10.93 12.41
CA VAL A 294 4.69 -11.50 11.91
C VAL A 294 5.86 -10.56 12.19
N ARG A 295 5.62 -9.24 12.04
CA ARG A 295 6.64 -8.20 12.26
C ARG A 295 5.98 -6.94 12.76
N ASN A 296 6.72 -6.18 13.56
CA ASN A 296 6.39 -4.78 13.80
C ASN A 296 6.88 -3.93 12.62
N VAL A 297 6.22 -2.80 12.41
CA VAL A 297 6.61 -1.79 11.43
C VAL A 297 6.77 -0.47 12.17
N ARG A 298 7.93 0.15 12.02
CA ARG A 298 8.18 1.48 12.55
C ARG A 298 7.78 2.52 11.53
N VAL A 299 7.06 3.52 11.99
CA VAL A 299 6.74 4.71 11.20
C VAL A 299 7.75 5.79 11.55
N PHE A 300 8.43 6.30 10.55
CA PHE A 300 9.31 7.44 10.66
C PHE A 300 8.63 8.67 10.08
N ARG A 301 8.72 9.80 10.74
CA ARG A 301 8.09 11.07 10.36
C ARG A 301 9.13 12.18 10.27
N LYS A 302 9.01 13.03 9.26
CA LYS A 302 9.69 14.33 9.18
C LYS A 302 8.66 15.42 8.87
N ASP A 303 8.69 16.49 9.68
CA ASP A 303 7.83 17.65 9.50
C ASP A 303 8.49 18.66 8.56
N TYR A 304 7.66 19.37 7.81
CA TYR A 304 8.04 20.42 6.89
C TYR A 304 7.20 21.65 7.16
N GLU A 305 7.85 22.82 7.21
CA GLU A 305 7.15 24.08 7.36
C GLU A 305 6.27 24.32 6.13
N THR A 306 4.98 24.49 6.36
CA THR A 306 4.05 24.94 5.31
C THR A 306 4.11 26.46 5.27
N SER A 307 4.35 27.03 4.08
CA SER A 307 4.21 28.48 3.89
C SER A 307 2.75 28.85 4.16
N LEU A 308 2.52 29.68 5.17
CA LEU A 308 1.22 30.24 5.54
C LEU A 308 0.68 31.16 4.43
#